data_760dd690ae81515145872d3cfe9ce554
#
_entry.id   760dd690ae81515145872d3cfe9ce554
#
_cell.length_a   1.000
_cell.length_b   1.000
_cell.length_c   1.000
_cell.angle_alpha   90.00
_cell.angle_beta   90.00
_cell.angle_gamma   90.00
#
_symmetry.space_group_name_H-M   'P 1'
#
loop_
_entity.id
_entity.type
_entity.pdbx_description
1 polymer ?
#
loop_
_entity_poly.entity_id
_entity_poly.type
_entity_poly.pdbx_seq_one_letter_code
_entity_poly.pdbx_strand_id
1 'polypeptide(L)'
;ALDAADFNPDPPNEDEQYNLLGYEMYEEVFSQEQKAAHRAMVQAASEILPDIEPDRVICDTIIRPSAVEGIEDYARRKKCDLIVMGRRGLGGLRQFVGSVTKEVLHRVDLPVMTIK
;
A
#
# COMPACT_ATOMS: atom_id res chain seq x y z
N ALA A 1 2.10 -6.51 -3.17
CA ALA A 1 2.09 -7.54 -4.19
C ALA A 1 0.99 -8.57 -3.93
N LEU A 2 0.26 -8.92 -4.97
CA LEU A 2 -0.71 -10.00 -4.88
C LEU A 2 0.02 -11.33 -4.68
N ASP A 3 -0.36 -12.04 -3.64
CA ASP A 3 0.16 -13.37 -3.40
C ASP A 3 -0.43 -14.32 -4.47
N ALA A 4 0.37 -15.27 -4.96
CA ALA A 4 -0.08 -16.28 -5.92
C ALA A 4 -1.28 -17.08 -5.42
N ALA A 5 -1.45 -17.20 -4.11
CA ALA A 5 -2.59 -17.85 -3.48
C ALA A 5 -3.92 -17.11 -3.69
N ASP A 6 -3.88 -15.82 -4.05
CA ASP A 6 -5.07 -15.01 -4.31
C ASP A 6 -5.62 -15.21 -5.73
N PHE A 7 -4.91 -15.92 -6.58
CA PHE A 7 -5.35 -16.18 -7.94
C PHE A 7 -6.30 -17.38 -8.00
N ASN A 8 -7.42 -17.16 -8.70
CA ASN A 8 -8.34 -18.24 -8.98
C ASN A 8 -7.74 -19.16 -10.05
N PRO A 9 -7.53 -20.47 -9.79
CA PRO A 9 -6.93 -21.39 -10.74
C PRO A 9 -7.86 -21.82 -11.87
N ASP A 10 -9.15 -21.53 -11.80
CA ASP A 10 -10.12 -21.92 -12.81
C ASP A 10 -10.02 -21.05 -14.06
N PRO A 11 -10.16 -21.63 -15.26
CA PRO A 11 -10.13 -20.83 -16.49
C PRO A 11 -11.32 -19.87 -16.53
N PRO A 12 -11.10 -18.59 -16.92
CA PRO A 12 -12.17 -17.60 -16.97
C PRO A 12 -13.18 -17.91 -18.08
N ASN A 13 -14.47 -17.57 -17.88
CA ASN A 13 -15.49 -17.60 -18.91
C ASN A 13 -15.32 -16.41 -19.87
N GLU A 14 -16.17 -16.29 -20.90
CA GLU A 14 -16.06 -15.21 -21.91
C GLU A 14 -16.13 -13.82 -21.31
N ASP A 15 -17.04 -13.58 -20.36
CA ASP A 15 -17.20 -12.28 -19.70
C ASP A 15 -15.99 -11.98 -18.82
N GLU A 16 -15.47 -12.98 -18.15
CA GLU A 16 -14.27 -12.85 -17.34
C GLU A 16 -13.03 -12.60 -18.22
N GLN A 17 -12.98 -13.17 -19.43
CA GLN A 17 -11.89 -12.91 -20.37
C GLN A 17 -11.88 -11.47 -20.86
N TYR A 18 -13.06 -10.87 -21.10
CA TYR A 18 -13.16 -9.45 -21.43
C TYR A 18 -12.69 -8.57 -20.28
N ASN A 19 -13.10 -8.91 -19.07
CA ASN A 19 -12.67 -8.19 -17.88
C ASN A 19 -11.17 -8.39 -17.62
N LEU A 20 -10.64 -9.57 -17.96
CA LEU A 20 -9.22 -9.88 -17.81
C LEU A 20 -8.37 -9.04 -18.76
N LEU A 21 -8.80 -8.83 -20.02
CA LEU A 21 -8.08 -7.98 -20.96
C LEU A 21 -8.02 -6.52 -20.48
N GLY A 22 -9.12 -5.99 -19.97
CA GLY A 22 -9.18 -4.67 -19.37
C GLY A 22 -8.31 -4.59 -18.11
N TYR A 23 -8.30 -5.64 -17.32
CA TYR A 23 -7.48 -5.76 -16.11
C TYR A 23 -6.00 -5.82 -16.45
N GLU A 24 -5.59 -6.57 -17.48
CA GLU A 24 -4.20 -6.64 -17.91
C GLU A 24 -3.67 -5.28 -18.39
N MET A 25 -4.46 -4.54 -19.18
CA MET A 25 -4.09 -3.21 -19.62
C MET A 25 -3.98 -2.24 -18.44
N TYR A 26 -4.91 -2.31 -17.52
CA TYR A 26 -4.92 -1.53 -16.29
C TYR A 26 -3.71 -1.86 -15.41
N GLU A 27 -3.42 -3.14 -15.27
CA GLU A 27 -2.30 -3.63 -14.47
C GLU A 27 -0.94 -3.20 -15.05
N GLU A 28 -0.81 -3.15 -16.38
CA GLU A 28 0.40 -2.68 -17.02
C GLU A 28 0.69 -1.21 -16.72
N VAL A 29 -0.32 -0.34 -16.79
CA VAL A 29 -0.19 1.08 -16.44
C VAL A 29 0.13 1.23 -14.95
N PHE A 30 -0.61 0.54 -14.09
CA PHE A 30 -0.37 0.54 -12.65
C PHE A 30 1.00 -0.02 -12.28
N SER A 31 1.47 -1.03 -12.99
CA SER A 31 2.79 -1.61 -12.76
C SER A 31 3.90 -0.57 -12.99
N GLN A 32 3.77 0.28 -14.00
CA GLN A 32 4.75 1.34 -14.24
C GLN A 32 4.70 2.43 -13.17
N GLU A 33 3.51 2.88 -12.79
CA GLU A 33 3.34 3.83 -11.69
C GLU A 33 3.82 3.27 -10.37
N GLN A 34 3.54 2.00 -10.12
CA GLN A 34 3.99 1.30 -8.93
C GLN A 34 5.51 1.22 -8.86
N LYS A 35 6.16 0.92 -9.97
CA LYS A 35 7.63 0.89 -10.05
C LYS A 35 8.23 2.26 -9.82
N ALA A 36 7.62 3.32 -10.37
CA ALA A 36 8.08 4.69 -10.15
C ALA A 36 7.92 5.10 -8.68
N ALA A 37 6.79 4.78 -8.08
CA ALA A 37 6.54 5.04 -6.67
C ALA A 37 7.51 4.27 -5.78
N HIS A 38 7.78 3.03 -6.11
CA HIS A 38 8.74 2.19 -5.38
C HIS A 38 10.15 2.81 -5.44
N ARG A 39 10.61 3.21 -6.62
CA ARG A 39 11.92 3.85 -6.77
C ARG A 39 12.03 5.14 -5.97
N ALA A 40 10.99 5.97 -6.01
CA ALA A 40 10.95 7.21 -5.23
C ALA A 40 11.02 6.93 -3.74
N MET A 41 10.33 5.90 -3.28
CA MET A 41 10.32 5.50 -1.87
C MET A 41 11.68 4.98 -1.42
N VAL A 42 12.31 4.13 -2.22
CA VAL A 42 13.66 3.61 -1.92
C VAL A 42 14.68 4.75 -1.86
N GLN A 43 14.61 5.68 -2.81
CA GLN A 43 15.49 6.83 -2.82
C GLN A 43 15.28 7.71 -1.58
N ALA A 44 14.03 8.01 -1.25
CA ALA A 44 13.71 8.80 -0.06
C ALA A 44 14.20 8.12 1.22
N ALA A 45 14.01 6.82 1.33
CA ALA A 45 14.48 6.05 2.47
C ALA A 45 16.01 6.11 2.61
N SER A 46 16.74 6.00 1.50
CA SER A 46 18.19 6.07 1.52
C SER A 46 18.73 7.45 1.93
N GLU A 47 18.00 8.51 1.60
CA GLU A 47 18.37 9.87 1.98
C GLU A 47 18.04 10.20 3.44
N ILE A 48 16.89 9.70 3.91
CA ILE A 48 16.40 10.00 5.26
C ILE A 48 17.05 9.08 6.31
N LEU A 49 17.35 7.85 5.93
CA LEU A 49 17.86 6.82 6.82
C LEU A 49 19.24 6.27 6.35
N PRO A 50 20.24 7.15 6.16
CA PRO A 50 21.52 6.69 5.61
C PRO A 50 22.32 5.77 6.56
N ASP A 51 22.06 5.89 7.86
CA ASP A 51 22.77 5.13 8.89
C ASP A 51 22.10 3.81 9.25
N ILE A 52 20.95 3.50 8.63
CA ILE A 52 20.25 2.25 8.86
C ILE A 52 20.65 1.23 7.79
N GLU A 53 20.96 0.02 8.22
CA GLU A 53 21.31 -1.05 7.30
C GLU A 53 20.18 -1.28 6.29
N PRO A 54 20.47 -1.36 4.97
CA PRO A 54 19.44 -1.50 3.93
C PRO A 54 18.53 -2.70 4.11
N ASP A 55 19.01 -3.80 4.68
CA ASP A 55 18.22 -5.00 4.93
C ASP A 55 17.17 -4.82 6.04
N ARG A 56 17.27 -3.75 6.82
CA ARG A 56 16.31 -3.40 7.86
C ARG A 56 15.18 -2.51 7.35
N VAL A 57 15.27 -2.05 6.10
CA VAL A 57 14.26 -1.19 5.48
C VAL A 57 13.62 -1.93 4.32
N ILE A 58 12.34 -2.19 4.43
CA ILE A 58 11.57 -2.86 3.38
C ILE A 58 10.62 -1.84 2.75
N CYS A 59 10.73 -1.68 1.44
CA CYS A 59 9.87 -0.79 0.68
C CYS A 59 8.92 -1.62 -0.19
N ASP A 60 7.65 -1.58 0.14
CA ASP A 60 6.61 -2.30 -0.59
C ASP A 60 5.53 -1.34 -1.07
N THR A 61 4.97 -1.64 -2.22
CA THR A 61 3.81 -0.94 -2.75
C THR A 61 2.67 -1.94 -2.91
N ILE A 62 1.52 -1.59 -2.37
CA ILE A 62 0.36 -2.47 -2.40
C ILE A 62 -0.79 -1.74 -3.10
N ILE A 63 -1.46 -2.47 -4.00
CA ILE A 63 -2.66 -1.97 -4.65
C ILE A 63 -3.85 -2.73 -4.09
N ARG A 64 -4.76 -2.03 -3.47
CA ARG A 64 -6.00 -2.57 -2.92
C ARG A 64 -7.14 -1.61 -3.20
N PRO A 65 -8.39 -2.09 -3.32
CA PRO A 65 -9.54 -1.20 -3.50
C PRO A 65 -9.73 -0.22 -2.33
N SER A 66 -9.36 -0.63 -1.14
CA SER A 66 -9.40 0.20 0.06
C SER A 66 -8.01 0.35 0.66
N ALA A 67 -7.55 1.58 0.83
CA ALA A 67 -6.27 1.87 1.46
C ALA A 67 -6.23 1.38 2.91
N VAL A 68 -7.33 1.52 3.63
CA VAL A 68 -7.44 1.10 5.03
C VAL A 68 -7.28 -0.41 5.16
N GLU A 69 -7.98 -1.16 4.32
CA GLU A 69 -7.88 -2.63 4.30
C GLU A 69 -6.48 -3.09 3.92
N GLY A 70 -5.85 -2.40 2.97
CA GLY A 70 -4.48 -2.69 2.57
C GLY A 70 -3.49 -2.50 3.71
N ILE A 71 -3.60 -1.40 4.43
CA ILE A 71 -2.74 -1.09 5.58
C ILE A 71 -2.94 -2.13 6.69
N GLU A 72 -4.19 -2.40 7.04
CA GLU A 72 -4.54 -3.37 8.09
C GLU A 72 -4.00 -4.76 7.75
N ASP A 73 -4.25 -5.22 6.54
CA ASP A 73 -3.84 -6.53 6.08
C ASP A 73 -2.32 -6.67 6.02
N TYR A 74 -1.64 -5.68 5.49
CA TYR A 74 -0.19 -5.65 5.42
C TYR A 74 0.44 -5.67 6.82
N ALA A 75 -0.03 -4.82 7.71
CA ALA A 75 0.47 -4.74 9.08
C ALA A 75 0.31 -6.07 9.81
N ARG A 76 -0.81 -6.74 9.61
CA ARG A 76 -1.08 -8.05 10.21
C ARG A 76 -0.16 -9.14 9.62
N ARG A 77 -0.04 -9.19 8.30
CA ARG A 77 0.80 -10.20 7.63
C ARG A 77 2.28 -10.04 7.96
N LYS A 78 2.74 -8.82 8.08
CA LYS A 78 4.14 -8.52 8.43
C LYS A 78 4.39 -8.49 9.92
N LYS A 79 3.37 -8.72 10.74
CA LYS A 79 3.47 -8.73 12.21
C LYS A 79 4.07 -7.45 12.75
N CYS A 80 3.59 -6.33 12.23
CA CYS A 80 4.05 -5.01 12.66
C CYS A 80 3.62 -4.73 14.11
N ASP A 81 4.44 -3.99 14.82
CA ASP A 81 4.18 -3.58 16.21
C ASP A 81 3.66 -2.15 16.30
N LEU A 82 3.85 -1.37 15.25
CA LEU A 82 3.50 0.03 15.19
C LEU A 82 3.23 0.44 13.75
N ILE A 83 2.20 1.25 13.56
CA ILE A 83 1.94 1.91 12.29
C ILE A 83 2.27 3.39 12.45
N VAL A 84 3.09 3.91 11.54
CA VAL A 84 3.39 5.34 11.48
C VAL A 84 2.86 5.86 10.16
N MET A 85 2.05 6.90 10.19
CA MET A 85 1.47 7.45 8.98
C MET A 85 1.28 8.95 9.07
N GLY A 86 1.17 9.60 7.93
CA GLY A 86 0.87 11.00 7.87
C GLY A 86 -0.52 11.28 8.41
N ARG A 87 -0.67 12.39 9.11
CA ARG A 87 -1.96 12.81 9.64
C ARG A 87 -2.94 13.20 8.54
N ARG A 88 -2.41 13.63 7.38
CA ARG A 88 -3.19 14.09 6.24
C ARG A 88 -2.74 13.39 4.97
N GLY A 89 -3.68 13.14 4.07
CA GLY A 89 -3.36 12.72 2.72
C GLY A 89 -2.93 13.91 1.85
N LEU A 90 -2.65 13.62 0.58
CA LEU A 90 -2.33 14.64 -0.41
C LEU A 90 -3.52 15.61 -0.56
N GLY A 91 -3.26 16.91 -0.47
CA GLY A 91 -4.29 17.94 -0.60
C GLY A 91 -5.18 18.14 0.62
N GLY A 92 -4.91 17.48 1.73
CA GLY A 92 -5.69 17.64 2.95
C GLY A 92 -5.49 18.99 3.63
N LEU A 93 -6.53 19.50 4.29
CA LEU A 93 -6.45 20.72 5.07
C LEU A 93 -5.63 20.49 6.34
N ARG A 94 -4.84 21.48 6.73
CA ARG A 94 -3.88 21.36 7.85
C ARG A 94 -4.52 21.00 9.19
N GLN A 95 -5.75 21.40 9.39
CA GLN A 95 -6.44 21.24 10.68
C GLN A 95 -7.23 19.94 10.79
N PHE A 96 -7.32 19.15 9.70
CA PHE A 96 -8.10 17.93 9.70
C PHE A 96 -7.21 16.70 9.50
N VAL A 97 -7.57 15.63 10.18
CA VAL A 97 -6.99 14.30 9.96
C VAL A 97 -7.62 13.71 8.71
N GLY A 98 -6.82 13.13 7.82
CA GLY A 98 -7.30 12.47 6.61
C GLY A 98 -8.23 11.31 6.91
N SER A 99 -9.14 11.01 5.97
CA SER A 99 -10.13 9.94 6.13
C SER A 99 -9.48 8.57 6.34
N VAL A 100 -8.41 8.26 5.60
CA VAL A 100 -7.69 7.00 5.73
C VAL A 100 -7.08 6.87 7.12
N THR A 101 -6.43 7.93 7.60
CA THR A 101 -5.82 7.93 8.94
C THR A 101 -6.87 7.73 10.02
N LYS A 102 -8.02 8.39 9.91
CA LYS A 102 -9.14 8.21 10.84
C LYS A 102 -9.60 6.77 10.89
N GLU A 103 -9.82 6.15 9.74
CA GLU A 103 -10.31 4.79 9.68
C GLU A 103 -9.27 3.80 10.21
N VAL A 104 -8.01 3.99 9.90
CA VAL A 104 -6.93 3.15 10.44
C VAL A 104 -6.92 3.22 11.96
N LEU A 105 -7.02 4.43 12.53
CA LEU A 105 -7.08 4.61 13.98
C LEU A 105 -8.26 3.87 14.62
N HIS A 106 -9.38 3.74 13.93
CA HIS A 106 -10.56 3.06 14.45
C HIS A 106 -10.53 1.55 14.25
N ARG A 107 -9.85 1.06 13.22
CA ARG A 107 -9.95 -0.36 12.82
C ARG A 107 -8.82 -1.24 13.32
N VAL A 108 -7.61 -0.70 13.40
CA VAL A 108 -6.45 -1.54 13.73
C VAL A 108 -6.28 -1.66 15.23
N ASP A 109 -5.84 -2.84 15.66
CA ASP A 109 -5.54 -3.13 17.06
C ASP A 109 -4.09 -2.79 17.43
N LEU A 110 -3.35 -2.20 16.51
CA LEU A 110 -1.97 -1.80 16.71
C LEU A 110 -1.87 -0.33 17.14
N PRO A 111 -0.84 0.03 17.88
CA PRO A 111 -0.52 1.44 18.08
C PRO A 111 -0.31 2.15 16.74
N VAL A 112 -0.86 3.34 16.62
CA VAL A 112 -0.74 4.16 15.42
C VAL A 112 -0.18 5.53 15.84
N MET A 113 0.93 5.90 15.24
CA MET A 113 1.52 7.22 15.41
C MET A 113 1.19 8.06 14.19
N THR A 114 0.66 9.24 14.40
CA THR A 114 0.36 10.17 13.31
C THR A 114 1.34 11.34 13.33
N ILE A 115 1.80 11.73 12.15
CA ILE A 115 2.78 12.77 11.96
C ILE A 115 2.17 13.89 11.12
N LYS A 116 2.44 15.11 11.53
CA LYS A 116 2.01 16.30 10.76
C LYS A 116 2.70 16.36 9.40
#